data_482e9c6c0bc542061f0a8dfae2e54c95
#
_entry.id   482e9c6c0bc542061f0a8dfae2e54c95
#
_cell.length_a   1.000
_cell.length_b   1.000
_cell.length_c   1.000
_cell.angle_alpha   90.00
_cell.angle_beta   90.00
_cell.angle_gamma   90.00
#
_symmetry.space_group_name_H-M   'P 1'
#
loop_
_entity.id
_entity.type
_entity.pdbx_description
1 polymer ?
#
loop_
_entity_poly.entity_id
_entity_poly.type
_entity_poly.pdbx_seq_one_letter_code
_entity_poly.pdbx_strand_id
1 'polypeptide(L)'
;MTHDDRTSEPSTSSNAAAAKPWLKVAPVDRLASSSRHHLTLRHPQTQEYHSLLVFSFPPPTSKLPSNHTQSCSESAPSHDTYYCMEATCPHLGAPLENATIEANDAELEDDIEDMVVVCPWHEYDFSLSTGESSHGMSACVYDCSVRDDTLYIQAPSPSHLADDQDAHTASSKWELVELRPVSESSPVVASRQDAAQSLHQQASLLSLSSTEPESHTVDPDASTKDKDGDVPLAPPSPLPKTLVEWAVLVLNTPDPVQKVCYTRLAAKAFRSGECKVIGGGRWNTSDAAAGRREWITKPHETAPERPPRMKEEVRVRPGQEGKRGRGGTEKSRIAILHSLANIEQWAIDLAWDIIARAPRLCAQFFSGDDAEAPVQKMPIQFFSDFVKVAEDEAKHFSLLTQRLEEMGSYFGALPVHHGLWDSAMETAHSLTARLSIIHLVHEARGLDVNPTTIKKFANAGDAPSVETLTVIHLDEITHVSAGHRWLTWLCTNAHPPLDPVQAFRREVRANFIGRLKGPFNAEDRRKAGLDKQWYDDLVGEKESTYSMGVRRNEVPGG
;
A
#
# COMPACT_ATOMS: atom_id res chain seq x y z
N MET A 1 -19.15 59.89 47.70
CA MET A 1 -17.94 59.85 48.49
C MET A 1 -17.66 58.37 48.77
N THR A 2 -16.74 57.69 48.23
CA THR A 2 -15.43 57.89 47.64
C THR A 2 -15.25 56.80 46.54
N HIS A 3 -14.76 57.20 45.38
CA HIS A 3 -14.29 56.34 44.33
C HIS A 3 -13.08 55.54 44.79
N ASP A 4 -13.02 54.25 44.41
CA ASP A 4 -11.77 53.50 44.41
C ASP A 4 -11.61 52.83 43.03
N ASP A 5 -10.71 53.39 42.28
CA ASP A 5 -10.36 53.10 40.91
C ASP A 5 -9.27 52.00 40.97
N ARG A 6 -9.53 50.77 40.56
CA ARG A 6 -8.50 49.72 40.35
C ARG A 6 -8.46 49.34 38.87
N THR A 7 -7.50 49.93 38.22
CA THR A 7 -7.01 49.52 36.92
C THR A 7 -6.45 48.09 37.00
N SER A 8 -7.09 47.15 36.31
CA SER A 8 -6.58 45.82 36.09
C SER A 8 -5.69 45.80 34.84
N GLU A 9 -4.40 45.58 35.04
CA GLU A 9 -3.45 45.26 33.96
C GLU A 9 -3.78 43.92 33.32
N PRO A 10 -3.66 43.77 31.97
CA PRO A 10 -3.80 42.49 31.34
C PRO A 10 -2.52 41.66 31.50
N SER A 11 -2.64 40.53 32.19
CA SER A 11 -1.56 39.54 32.30
C SER A 11 -1.35 38.87 30.93
N THR A 12 -0.30 39.24 30.24
CA THR A 12 0.23 38.53 29.09
C THR A 12 0.94 37.26 29.57
N SER A 13 0.24 36.13 29.59
CA SER A 13 0.89 34.83 29.70
C SER A 13 1.36 34.41 28.31
N SER A 14 2.59 34.72 27.96
CA SER A 14 3.29 34.13 26.85
C SER A 14 3.61 32.68 27.21
N ASN A 15 2.85 31.72 26.66
CA ASN A 15 3.26 30.33 26.61
C ASN A 15 4.46 30.21 25.65
N ALA A 16 5.67 30.40 26.18
CA ALA A 16 6.88 30.01 25.47
C ALA A 16 6.94 28.47 25.49
N ALA A 17 6.62 27.83 24.37
CA ALA A 17 6.87 26.41 24.17
C ALA A 17 8.36 26.17 24.44
N ALA A 18 8.68 25.24 25.34
CA ALA A 18 10.07 24.90 25.66
C ALA A 18 10.74 24.38 24.38
N ALA A 19 11.88 25.01 24.03
CA ALA A 19 12.63 24.63 22.82
C ALA A 19 13.10 23.18 22.94
N LYS A 20 12.84 22.37 21.95
CA LYS A 20 13.31 20.97 21.89
C LYS A 20 14.83 20.91 21.91
N PRO A 21 15.45 19.96 22.63
CA PRO A 21 16.90 19.85 22.73
C PRO A 21 17.54 19.47 21.38
N TRP A 22 18.77 19.96 21.16
CA TRP A 22 19.58 19.63 20.00
C TRP A 22 20.47 18.42 20.28
N LEU A 23 20.47 17.46 19.36
CA LEU A 23 21.31 16.26 19.39
C LEU A 23 22.48 16.44 18.41
N LYS A 24 23.70 16.24 18.87
CA LYS A 24 24.90 16.22 18.03
C LYS A 24 24.91 14.94 17.19
N VAL A 25 25.05 15.08 15.86
CA VAL A 25 25.08 13.94 14.93
C VAL A 25 26.53 13.59 14.56
N ALA A 26 27.19 14.40 13.75
CA ALA A 26 28.55 14.18 13.29
C ALA A 26 29.17 15.45 12.69
N PRO A 27 30.50 15.51 12.55
CA PRO A 27 31.16 16.48 11.70
C PRO A 27 30.69 16.35 10.24
N VAL A 28 30.56 17.47 9.51
CA VAL A 28 30.01 17.49 8.14
C VAL A 28 30.90 16.73 7.14
N ASP A 29 32.20 16.70 7.36
CA ASP A 29 33.14 15.93 6.55
C ASP A 29 32.85 14.42 6.57
N ARG A 30 32.35 13.91 7.68
CA ARG A 30 31.95 12.52 7.82
C ARG A 30 30.68 12.18 7.06
N LEU A 31 29.84 13.17 6.77
CA LEU A 31 28.60 13.04 6.02
C LEU A 31 28.81 13.21 4.51
N ALA A 32 29.96 13.69 4.08
CA ALA A 32 30.28 13.91 2.66
C ALA A 32 30.39 12.61 1.83
N SER A 33 30.43 11.44 2.49
CA SER A 33 30.58 10.15 1.81
C SER A 33 29.31 9.63 1.11
N SER A 34 28.15 10.18 1.43
CA SER A 34 26.83 9.78 0.87
C SER A 34 25.84 10.93 1.01
N SER A 35 24.96 11.09 0.03
CA SER A 35 23.85 12.05 0.10
C SER A 35 22.78 11.68 1.14
N ARG A 36 22.86 10.49 1.70
CA ARG A 36 21.87 9.96 2.66
C ARG A 36 22.54 9.12 3.74
N HIS A 37 22.15 9.38 4.99
CA HIS A 37 22.63 8.64 6.15
C HIS A 37 21.45 8.18 7.01
N HIS A 38 21.54 6.95 7.52
CA HIS A 38 20.58 6.39 8.48
C HIS A 38 21.15 6.60 9.90
N LEU A 39 20.31 7.13 10.79
CA LEU A 39 20.62 7.32 12.21
C LEU A 39 19.75 6.40 13.05
N THR A 40 20.35 5.72 14.01
CA THR A 40 19.63 5.00 15.06
C THR A 40 19.87 5.70 16.38
N LEU A 41 18.81 6.17 17.00
CA LEU A 41 18.81 6.80 18.32
C LEU A 41 18.28 5.83 19.36
N ARG A 42 18.78 5.92 20.60
CA ARG A 42 18.27 5.18 21.75
C ARG A 42 17.96 6.14 22.88
N HIS A 43 16.82 5.99 23.52
CA HIS A 43 16.51 6.74 24.73
C HIS A 43 17.00 5.93 25.96
N PRO A 44 17.95 6.43 26.76
CA PRO A 44 18.62 5.63 27.79
C PRO A 44 17.71 5.18 28.93
N GLN A 45 16.63 5.91 29.22
CA GLN A 45 15.70 5.57 30.30
C GLN A 45 14.60 4.59 29.85
N THR A 46 13.98 4.84 28.68
CA THR A 46 12.88 4.00 28.19
C THR A 46 13.36 2.83 27.35
N GLN A 47 14.64 2.81 26.95
CA GLN A 47 15.24 1.84 26.02
C GLN A 47 14.56 1.82 24.64
N GLU A 48 13.84 2.88 24.30
CA GLU A 48 13.22 3.03 22.97
C GLU A 48 14.28 3.35 21.93
N TYR A 49 14.09 2.79 20.74
CA TYR A 49 14.88 3.09 19.55
C TYR A 49 14.07 3.93 18.58
N HIS A 50 14.73 4.89 17.94
CA HIS A 50 14.12 5.76 16.93
C HIS A 50 15.06 5.85 15.74
N SER A 51 14.50 5.66 14.54
CA SER A 51 15.28 5.63 13.29
C SER A 51 14.96 6.85 12.45
N LEU A 52 16.00 7.59 12.06
CA LEU A 52 15.91 8.81 11.27
C LEU A 52 16.76 8.69 9.99
N LEU A 53 16.45 9.50 8.99
CA LEU A 53 17.27 9.71 7.81
C LEU A 53 17.73 11.17 7.76
N VAL A 54 19.01 11.36 7.49
CA VAL A 54 19.59 12.66 7.16
C VAL A 54 19.94 12.67 5.69
N PHE A 55 19.54 13.72 5.00
CA PHE A 55 19.82 13.99 3.60
C PHE A 55 20.73 15.21 3.50
N SER A 56 21.70 15.18 2.58
CA SER A 56 22.58 16.32 2.28
C SER A 56 22.50 16.66 0.79
N PHE A 57 22.39 17.96 0.50
CA PHE A 57 22.33 18.49 -0.86
C PHE A 57 23.33 19.64 -0.98
N PRO A 58 24.07 19.72 -2.10
CA PRO A 58 24.95 20.85 -2.36
C PRO A 58 24.13 22.15 -2.44
N PRO A 59 24.71 23.29 -2.06
CA PRO A 59 24.04 24.56 -2.15
C PRO A 59 23.62 24.85 -3.61
N PRO A 60 22.45 25.49 -3.84
CA PRO A 60 21.98 25.78 -5.18
C PRO A 60 23.02 26.63 -5.91
N THR A 61 23.48 26.14 -7.06
CA THR A 61 24.36 26.90 -7.93
C THR A 61 23.56 28.02 -8.57
N SER A 62 23.68 29.25 -8.06
CA SER A 62 23.07 30.43 -8.64
C SER A 62 23.55 30.55 -10.10
N LYS A 63 22.67 30.34 -11.08
CA LYS A 63 22.89 30.82 -12.44
C LYS A 63 22.86 32.34 -12.39
N LEU A 64 24.04 32.96 -12.36
CA LEU A 64 24.20 34.41 -12.55
C LEU A 64 23.58 34.84 -13.88
N PRO A 65 22.55 35.70 -13.92
CA PRO A 65 22.28 36.49 -15.10
C PRO A 65 23.33 37.59 -15.14
N SER A 66 24.09 37.62 -16.23
CA SER A 66 25.00 38.73 -16.56
C SER A 66 24.23 40.05 -16.65
N ASN A 67 24.69 41.06 -15.89
CA ASN A 67 24.33 42.48 -15.89
C ASN A 67 23.22 42.90 -14.86
N HIS A 68 23.63 43.33 -13.69
CA HIS A 68 23.59 44.71 -13.22
C HIS A 68 24.16 44.82 -11.80
N THR A 69 25.04 45.78 -11.61
CA THR A 69 25.64 46.23 -10.35
C THR A 69 24.61 46.65 -9.31
N GLN A 70 24.57 45.96 -8.19
CA GLN A 70 24.37 46.59 -6.87
C GLN A 70 24.74 45.63 -5.74
N SER A 71 25.57 46.13 -4.85
CA SER A 71 26.15 45.49 -3.68
C SER A 71 25.12 45.22 -2.60
N CYS A 72 24.86 43.93 -2.27
CA CYS A 72 24.45 43.49 -0.96
C CYS A 72 25.19 42.18 -0.69
N SER A 73 26.06 42.21 0.34
CA SER A 73 26.86 41.08 0.80
C SER A 73 26.01 40.15 1.65
N GLU A 74 25.32 39.20 1.05
CA GLU A 74 24.95 37.96 1.73
C GLU A 74 25.86 36.87 1.15
N SER A 75 26.76 36.37 1.96
CA SER A 75 27.64 35.27 1.63
C SER A 75 26.79 34.02 1.38
N ALA A 76 26.89 33.43 0.18
CA ALA A 76 26.30 32.12 -0.10
C ALA A 76 26.71 31.12 1.00
N PRO A 77 25.79 30.24 1.45
CA PRO A 77 26.11 29.23 2.46
C PRO A 77 27.26 28.36 1.96
N SER A 78 28.31 28.24 2.77
CA SER A 78 29.54 27.50 2.44
C SER A 78 29.42 26.00 2.63
N HIS A 79 28.26 25.51 3.07
CA HIS A 79 28.00 24.11 3.41
C HIS A 79 26.74 23.58 2.73
N ASP A 80 26.67 22.24 2.59
CA ASP A 80 25.48 21.54 2.13
C ASP A 80 24.26 21.87 2.98
N THR A 81 23.08 21.82 2.37
CA THR A 81 21.79 21.91 3.06
C THR A 81 21.42 20.54 3.57
N TYR A 82 21.04 20.45 4.86
CA TYR A 82 20.68 19.20 5.53
C TYR A 82 19.21 19.16 5.88
N TYR A 83 18.58 17.99 5.64
CA TYR A 83 17.21 17.69 6.05
C TYR A 83 17.20 16.42 6.87
N CYS A 84 16.29 16.33 7.84
CA CYS A 84 16.13 15.14 8.69
C CYS A 84 14.67 14.77 8.83
N MET A 85 14.36 13.48 8.64
CA MET A 85 13.00 12.96 8.78
C MET A 85 13.00 11.54 9.34
N GLU A 86 11.82 11.01 9.68
CA GLU A 86 11.67 9.61 10.08
C GLU A 86 12.12 8.65 8.98
N ALA A 87 12.78 7.55 9.37
CA ALA A 87 13.29 6.54 8.43
C ALA A 87 12.17 5.65 7.85
N THR A 88 10.96 5.76 8.36
CA THR A 88 9.83 4.94 7.95
C THR A 88 8.68 5.79 7.41
N CYS A 89 8.10 5.32 6.31
CA CYS A 89 6.92 5.95 5.72
C CYS A 89 5.75 5.92 6.71
N PRO A 90 5.12 7.08 6.99
CA PRO A 90 3.97 7.16 7.89
C PRO A 90 2.75 6.37 7.41
N HIS A 91 2.69 5.96 6.17
CA HIS A 91 1.59 5.20 5.60
C HIS A 91 1.55 3.75 6.12
N LEU A 92 2.56 2.94 5.79
CA LEU A 92 2.64 1.51 6.12
C LEU A 92 4.02 1.08 6.63
N GLY A 93 4.82 2.00 7.14
CA GLY A 93 6.13 1.66 7.72
C GLY A 93 7.20 1.29 6.69
N ALA A 94 7.02 1.61 5.39
CA ALA A 94 8.04 1.35 4.38
C ALA A 94 9.36 2.03 4.75
N PRO A 95 10.51 1.36 4.58
CA PRO A 95 11.81 1.96 4.85
C PRO A 95 12.11 3.06 3.82
N LEU A 96 12.11 4.32 4.24
CA LEU A 96 12.41 5.48 3.39
C LEU A 96 13.90 5.58 3.03
N GLU A 97 14.75 4.75 3.61
CA GLU A 97 16.14 4.64 3.18
C GLU A 97 16.28 4.20 1.70
N ASN A 98 15.26 3.50 1.17
CA ASN A 98 15.17 3.09 -0.23
C ASN A 98 14.32 4.04 -1.09
N ALA A 99 13.84 5.16 -0.55
CA ALA A 99 13.00 6.12 -1.23
C ALA A 99 13.77 6.87 -2.32
N THR A 100 13.08 7.28 -3.38
CA THR A 100 13.63 8.22 -4.37
C THR A 100 13.48 9.66 -3.88
N ILE A 101 14.40 10.53 -4.31
CA ILE A 101 14.33 11.96 -4.04
C ILE A 101 14.01 12.66 -5.35
N GLU A 102 13.02 13.53 -5.34
CA GLU A 102 12.58 14.28 -6.52
C GLU A 102 12.51 15.77 -6.19
N ALA A 103 12.86 16.62 -7.17
CA ALA A 103 12.59 18.04 -7.06
C ALA A 103 11.07 18.29 -7.21
N ASN A 104 10.55 19.26 -6.50
CA ASN A 104 9.17 19.70 -6.65
C ASN A 104 9.05 20.47 -7.98
N ASP A 105 8.31 19.94 -8.96
CA ASP A 105 8.05 20.60 -10.26
C ASP A 105 7.02 21.75 -10.08
N ALA A 106 7.23 22.64 -9.14
CA ALA A 106 6.45 23.86 -9.07
C ALA A 106 6.98 24.83 -10.12
N GLU A 107 6.29 24.91 -11.28
CA GLU A 107 6.45 26.02 -12.24
C GLU A 107 5.89 27.33 -11.64
N LEU A 108 6.48 27.83 -10.58
CA LEU A 108 6.26 29.20 -10.11
C LEU A 108 7.62 29.80 -9.75
N GLU A 109 7.97 30.81 -10.53
CA GLU A 109 9.12 31.69 -10.35
C GLU A 109 9.14 32.19 -8.89
N ASP A 110 10.25 31.94 -8.17
CA ASP A 110 10.69 32.54 -6.92
C ASP A 110 10.79 31.67 -5.66
N ASP A 111 10.40 30.36 -5.64
CA ASP A 111 10.60 29.55 -4.45
C ASP A 111 11.66 28.45 -4.61
N ILE A 112 12.51 28.36 -3.59
CA ILE A 112 13.55 27.34 -3.39
C ILE A 112 12.97 25.96 -3.71
N GLU A 113 13.62 25.25 -4.62
CA GLU A 113 13.26 23.88 -5.01
C GLU A 113 13.06 23.00 -3.75
N ASP A 114 11.80 22.77 -3.35
CA ASP A 114 11.49 21.88 -2.23
C ASP A 114 11.66 20.44 -2.70
N MET A 115 12.63 19.73 -2.11
CA MET A 115 12.89 18.33 -2.41
C MET A 115 11.87 17.45 -1.69
N VAL A 116 11.39 16.42 -2.36
CA VAL A 116 10.47 15.44 -1.80
C VAL A 116 11.08 14.04 -1.79
N VAL A 117 10.80 13.30 -0.73
CA VAL A 117 11.10 11.87 -0.60
C VAL A 117 9.88 11.08 -1.02
N VAL A 118 10.03 10.20 -2.00
CA VAL A 118 8.93 9.37 -2.52
C VAL A 118 9.03 7.96 -1.95
N CYS A 119 8.03 7.56 -1.19
CA CYS A 119 7.96 6.26 -0.53
C CYS A 119 8.05 5.11 -1.54
N PRO A 120 8.93 4.11 -1.31
CA PRO A 120 9.14 3.02 -2.26
C PRO A 120 7.95 2.06 -2.41
N TRP A 121 7.02 2.01 -1.47
CA TRP A 121 5.93 1.03 -1.53
C TRP A 121 4.67 1.56 -2.22
N HIS A 122 4.28 2.80 -1.90
CA HIS A 122 3.01 3.37 -2.41
C HIS A 122 3.17 4.79 -2.94
N GLU A 123 4.44 5.27 -3.08
CA GLU A 123 4.81 6.55 -3.69
C GLU A 123 4.19 7.78 -3.07
N TYR A 124 3.90 7.70 -1.79
CA TYR A 124 3.65 8.91 -1.05
C TYR A 124 4.91 9.78 -1.07
N ASP A 125 4.74 10.98 -1.56
CA ASP A 125 5.76 12.02 -1.54
C ASP A 125 5.70 12.75 -0.20
N PHE A 126 6.85 13.05 0.36
CA PHE A 126 6.95 13.83 1.58
C PHE A 126 7.97 14.94 1.37
N SER A 127 7.57 16.20 1.60
CA SER A 127 8.48 17.34 1.57
C SER A 127 9.58 17.14 2.61
N LEU A 128 10.84 17.35 2.23
CA LEU A 128 11.96 17.28 3.17
C LEU A 128 11.96 18.43 4.16
N SER A 129 11.37 19.57 3.80
CA SER A 129 11.29 20.75 4.66
C SER A 129 10.11 20.72 5.63
N THR A 130 8.92 20.32 5.16
CA THR A 130 7.69 20.36 5.97
C THR A 130 7.18 18.99 6.40
N GLY A 131 7.60 17.92 5.73
CA GLY A 131 7.07 16.58 5.92
C GLY A 131 5.70 16.36 5.28
N GLU A 132 5.08 17.40 4.73
CA GLU A 132 3.77 17.30 4.11
C GLU A 132 3.81 16.48 2.82
N SER A 133 2.77 15.70 2.59
CA SER A 133 2.57 14.90 1.39
C SER A 133 1.45 15.52 0.55
N SER A 134 1.57 15.45 -0.78
CA SER A 134 0.48 15.78 -1.69
C SER A 134 -0.78 14.93 -1.45
N HIS A 135 -0.66 13.86 -0.67
CA HIS A 135 -1.72 12.95 -0.26
C HIS A 135 -2.37 13.33 1.08
N GLY A 136 -2.00 14.48 1.66
CA GLY A 136 -2.55 14.97 2.93
C GLY A 136 -2.07 14.19 4.16
N MET A 137 -1.02 13.37 4.04
CA MET A 137 -0.28 12.80 5.16
C MET A 137 0.94 13.65 5.47
N SER A 138 1.51 13.48 6.67
CA SER A 138 2.72 14.16 7.07
C SER A 138 3.70 13.17 7.69
N ALA A 139 4.95 13.18 7.22
CA ALA A 139 6.07 12.54 7.89
C ALA A 139 6.63 13.50 8.93
N CYS A 140 7.13 12.98 10.06
CA CYS A 140 7.83 13.83 11.00
C CYS A 140 9.18 14.26 10.42
N VAL A 141 9.41 15.57 10.41
CA VAL A 141 10.70 16.19 10.06
C VAL A 141 11.30 16.85 11.29
N TYR A 142 12.61 16.98 11.29
CA TYR A 142 13.39 17.50 12.42
C TYR A 142 14.33 18.57 11.90
N ASP A 143 14.35 19.73 12.57
CA ASP A 143 15.23 20.83 12.18
C ASP A 143 16.70 20.40 12.23
N CYS A 144 17.44 20.82 11.23
CA CYS A 144 18.88 20.64 11.12
C CYS A 144 19.63 21.96 11.35
N SER A 145 20.78 21.91 11.99
CA SER A 145 21.65 23.07 12.20
C SER A 145 23.11 22.66 12.14
N VAL A 146 23.91 23.32 11.31
CA VAL A 146 25.37 23.16 11.30
C VAL A 146 25.99 24.21 12.18
N ARG A 147 26.82 23.79 13.17
CA ARG A 147 27.56 24.65 14.10
C ARG A 147 28.98 24.12 14.23
N ASP A 148 29.97 24.96 14.01
CA ASP A 148 31.39 24.58 14.11
C ASP A 148 31.68 23.28 13.31
N ASP A 149 31.29 23.24 12.02
CA ASP A 149 31.43 22.11 11.10
C ASP A 149 30.81 20.80 11.61
N THR A 150 29.83 20.87 12.49
CA THR A 150 29.12 19.72 13.06
C THR A 150 27.63 19.86 12.83
N LEU A 151 27.00 18.79 12.34
CA LEU A 151 25.55 18.70 12.19
C LEU A 151 24.89 18.39 13.53
N TYR A 152 23.84 19.14 13.83
CA TYR A 152 22.91 18.93 14.93
C TYR A 152 21.49 18.77 14.37
N ILE A 153 20.68 17.92 15.00
CA ILE A 153 19.26 17.76 14.69
C ILE A 153 18.41 18.01 15.93
N GLN A 154 17.18 18.44 15.75
CA GLN A 154 16.21 18.50 16.83
C GLN A 154 15.88 17.08 17.32
N ALA A 155 15.96 16.83 18.61
CA ALA A 155 15.68 15.50 19.16
C ALA A 155 14.18 15.16 19.08
N PRO A 156 13.82 13.89 18.74
CA PRO A 156 12.44 13.42 18.80
C PRO A 156 11.85 13.56 20.20
N SER A 157 10.54 13.80 20.30
CA SER A 157 9.84 13.77 21.58
C SER A 157 9.59 12.31 21.99
N PRO A 158 9.90 11.89 23.24
CA PRO A 158 9.60 10.55 23.71
C PRO A 158 8.08 10.30 23.68
N SER A 159 7.66 9.14 23.23
CA SER A 159 6.24 8.81 22.99
C SER A 159 5.38 8.69 24.27
N HIS A 160 6.02 8.54 25.46
CA HIS A 160 5.31 8.35 26.74
C HIS A 160 5.02 9.63 27.52
N LEU A 161 5.50 10.80 27.05
CA LEU A 161 5.36 12.06 27.77
C LEU A 161 4.26 12.97 27.23
N ALA A 162 3.39 12.48 26.37
CA ALA A 162 2.30 13.31 25.81
C ALA A 162 1.20 13.68 26.84
N ASP A 163 1.06 12.94 27.95
CA ASP A 163 -0.03 13.10 28.92
C ASP A 163 0.39 13.60 30.30
N ASP A 164 1.69 13.76 30.61
CA ASP A 164 2.15 14.19 31.92
C ASP A 164 2.57 15.67 31.92
N GLN A 165 1.94 16.47 32.79
CA GLN A 165 2.26 17.88 32.99
C GLN A 165 3.69 18.12 33.53
N ASP A 166 4.41 17.06 33.89
CA ASP A 166 5.82 17.09 34.37
C ASP A 166 6.84 16.92 33.21
N ALA A 167 6.42 16.92 31.95
CA ALA A 167 7.28 16.77 30.77
C ALA A 167 8.37 17.88 30.63
N HIS A 168 8.28 18.95 31.41
CA HIS A 168 9.20 20.10 31.31
C HIS A 168 10.56 19.88 32.00
N THR A 169 10.76 18.80 32.75
CA THR A 169 12.02 18.58 33.51
C THR A 169 12.77 17.30 33.08
N ALA A 170 12.17 16.38 32.36
CA ALA A 170 12.88 15.23 31.84
C ALA A 170 13.64 15.64 30.58
N SER A 171 14.89 15.99 30.69
CA SER A 171 15.84 16.18 29.60
C SER A 171 15.84 14.89 28.77
N SER A 172 15.14 14.89 27.61
CA SER A 172 15.13 13.79 26.67
C SER A 172 16.52 13.66 26.03
N LYS A 173 17.40 12.96 26.69
CA LYS A 173 18.76 12.71 26.21
C LYS A 173 18.77 11.49 25.32
N TRP A 174 18.33 11.63 24.08
CA TRP A 174 18.60 10.63 23.07
C TRP A 174 20.10 10.46 22.88
N GLU A 175 20.55 9.22 22.72
CA GLU A 175 21.93 8.87 22.39
C GLU A 175 21.98 8.37 20.95
N LEU A 176 22.91 8.90 20.15
CA LEU A 176 23.20 8.36 18.82
C LEU A 176 23.94 7.02 18.97
N VAL A 177 23.30 5.93 18.56
CA VAL A 177 23.86 4.57 18.65
C VAL A 177 24.58 4.21 17.36
N GLU A 178 23.98 4.58 16.21
CA GLU A 178 24.52 4.25 14.89
C GLU A 178 24.34 5.41 13.91
N LEU A 179 25.34 5.62 13.10
CA LEU A 179 25.32 6.50 11.92
C LEU A 179 25.98 5.73 10.77
N ARG A 180 25.20 5.39 9.76
CA ARG A 180 25.70 4.67 8.58
C ARG A 180 25.29 5.36 7.28
N PRO A 181 26.16 5.37 6.27
CA PRO A 181 25.76 5.81 4.94
C PRO A 181 24.75 4.81 4.36
N VAL A 182 23.77 5.33 3.65
CA VAL A 182 22.84 4.51 2.86
C VAL A 182 23.46 4.39 1.47
N SER A 183 23.74 3.15 1.04
CA SER A 183 24.26 2.88 -0.30
C SER A 183 23.18 3.27 -1.32
N GLU A 184 23.51 4.25 -2.16
CA GLU A 184 22.73 4.45 -3.37
C GLU A 184 22.92 3.20 -4.22
N SER A 185 21.89 2.34 -4.29
CA SER A 185 21.82 1.34 -5.33
C SER A 185 21.79 2.14 -6.63
N SER A 186 22.91 2.21 -7.33
CA SER A 186 23.03 2.91 -8.60
C SER A 186 21.87 2.47 -9.49
N PRO A 187 20.99 3.37 -9.96
CA PRO A 187 20.13 3.04 -11.07
C PRO A 187 21.10 2.69 -12.22
N VAL A 188 20.97 1.50 -12.77
CA VAL A 188 21.57 1.19 -14.07
C VAL A 188 20.96 2.19 -15.02
N VAL A 189 21.68 3.26 -15.27
CA VAL A 189 21.36 4.21 -16.35
C VAL A 189 21.66 3.46 -17.63
N ALA A 190 20.69 2.67 -18.10
CA ALA A 190 20.66 2.25 -19.48
C ALA A 190 20.61 3.53 -20.31
N SER A 191 21.66 3.78 -21.08
CA SER A 191 21.74 4.98 -21.90
C SER A 191 20.51 5.00 -22.81
N ARG A 192 19.92 6.17 -23.01
CA ARG A 192 18.75 6.37 -23.88
C ARG A 192 18.93 5.79 -25.30
N GLN A 193 20.17 5.55 -25.71
CA GLN A 193 20.52 4.94 -27.01
C GLN A 193 20.31 3.43 -27.02
N ASP A 194 20.58 2.71 -25.93
CA ASP A 194 20.44 1.24 -25.86
C ASP A 194 18.99 0.81 -25.77
N ALA A 195 18.13 1.58 -25.08
CA ALA A 195 16.69 1.32 -25.01
C ALA A 195 15.98 1.56 -26.37
N ALA A 196 16.38 2.60 -27.11
CA ALA A 196 15.82 2.89 -28.43
C ALA A 196 16.22 1.84 -29.48
N GLN A 197 17.43 1.29 -29.41
CA GLN A 197 17.89 0.25 -30.34
C GLN A 197 17.23 -1.10 -30.06
N SER A 198 16.98 -1.45 -28.80
CA SER A 198 16.26 -2.68 -28.42
C SER A 198 14.79 -2.65 -28.87
N LEU A 199 14.11 -1.52 -28.74
CA LEU A 199 12.73 -1.34 -29.21
C LEU A 199 12.61 -1.39 -30.74
N HIS A 200 13.61 -0.86 -31.45
CA HIS A 200 13.63 -0.90 -32.93
C HIS A 200 13.90 -2.30 -33.49
N GLN A 201 14.71 -3.12 -32.80
CA GLN A 201 14.94 -4.51 -33.16
C GLN A 201 13.73 -5.41 -32.89
N GLN A 202 13.00 -5.18 -31.81
CA GLN A 202 11.76 -5.94 -31.51
C GLN A 202 10.62 -5.58 -32.45
N ALA A 203 10.47 -4.31 -32.84
CA ALA A 203 9.48 -3.90 -33.84
C ALA A 203 9.76 -4.46 -35.23
N SER A 204 11.04 -4.61 -35.61
CA SER A 204 11.43 -5.23 -36.91
C SER A 204 11.19 -6.74 -36.97
N LEU A 205 11.16 -7.45 -35.84
CA LEU A 205 10.89 -8.89 -35.79
C LEU A 205 9.39 -9.21 -35.84
N LEU A 206 8.53 -8.26 -35.46
CA LEU A 206 7.08 -8.41 -35.51
C LEU A 206 6.46 -8.09 -36.87
N SER A 207 7.20 -7.42 -37.77
CA SER A 207 6.72 -7.04 -39.12
C SER A 207 6.96 -8.08 -40.22
N LEU A 208 7.50 -9.26 -39.91
CA LEU A 208 7.85 -10.30 -40.89
C LEU A 208 6.92 -11.54 -40.92
N SER A 209 5.75 -11.50 -40.26
CA SER A 209 4.81 -12.62 -40.31
C SER A 209 3.36 -12.20 -40.61
N SER A 210 3.15 -11.48 -41.70
CA SER A 210 1.81 -11.28 -42.25
C SER A 210 1.72 -11.94 -43.65
N THR A 211 1.28 -13.20 -43.67
CA THR A 211 0.70 -13.83 -44.85
C THR A 211 -0.82 -13.72 -44.73
N GLU A 212 -1.41 -13.09 -45.72
CA GLU A 212 -2.87 -12.94 -45.89
C GLU A 212 -3.55 -14.29 -46.07
N PRO A 213 -4.78 -14.51 -45.57
CA PRO A 213 -5.68 -15.49 -46.09
C PRO A 213 -6.88 -14.86 -46.79
N GLU A 214 -7.26 -15.56 -47.83
CA GLU A 214 -8.30 -15.28 -48.82
C GLU A 214 -9.71 -15.09 -48.22
N SER A 215 -10.49 -14.28 -48.95
CA SER A 215 -11.88 -13.92 -48.74
C SER A 215 -12.86 -15.11 -48.81
N HIS A 216 -13.70 -15.30 -47.78
CA HIS A 216 -15.00 -15.95 -47.91
C HIS A 216 -16.10 -15.06 -47.33
N THR A 217 -17.03 -14.72 -48.21
CA THR A 217 -18.29 -14.01 -47.97
C THR A 217 -19.25 -14.86 -47.14
N VAL A 218 -19.82 -14.34 -46.07
CA VAL A 218 -21.03 -14.84 -45.40
C VAL A 218 -21.92 -13.66 -45.04
N ASP A 219 -23.21 -13.83 -45.35
CA ASP A 219 -24.32 -12.89 -45.25
C ASP A 219 -24.65 -12.43 -43.81
N PRO A 220 -25.32 -11.26 -43.67
CA PRO A 220 -25.59 -10.66 -42.38
C PRO A 220 -27.01 -10.95 -41.90
N ASP A 221 -27.19 -11.50 -40.72
CA ASP A 221 -28.35 -11.14 -39.88
C ASP A 221 -28.15 -11.42 -38.39
N ALA A 222 -28.71 -10.49 -37.59
CA ALA A 222 -29.00 -10.53 -36.17
C ALA A 222 -27.84 -10.26 -35.17
N SER A 223 -27.49 -8.98 -34.93
CA SER A 223 -28.05 -8.19 -33.83
C SER A 223 -27.67 -8.59 -32.39
N THR A 224 -27.00 -7.81 -31.83
CA THR A 224 -26.86 -7.13 -30.52
C THR A 224 -25.38 -6.99 -30.17
N LYS A 225 -24.87 -5.85 -30.52
CA LYS A 225 -23.51 -5.41 -30.08
C LYS A 225 -23.59 -5.02 -28.62
N ASP A 226 -23.16 -5.91 -27.75
CA ASP A 226 -22.59 -5.50 -26.44
C ASP A 226 -21.26 -4.83 -26.74
N LYS A 227 -21.10 -3.61 -26.24
CA LYS A 227 -19.94 -2.74 -26.54
C LYS A 227 -18.70 -3.08 -25.71
N ASP A 228 -18.54 -4.31 -25.24
CA ASP A 228 -17.33 -4.79 -24.61
C ASP A 228 -16.57 -5.67 -25.59
N GLY A 229 -15.42 -5.19 -26.02
CA GLY A 229 -14.53 -5.86 -26.99
C GLY A 229 -13.82 -7.10 -26.42
N ASP A 230 -14.57 -7.99 -25.77
CA ASP A 230 -14.04 -9.26 -25.28
C ASP A 230 -13.92 -10.26 -26.41
N VAL A 231 -12.69 -10.63 -26.77
CA VAL A 231 -12.43 -11.84 -27.55
C VAL A 231 -12.89 -13.03 -26.69
N PRO A 232 -13.84 -13.87 -27.15
CA PRO A 232 -14.29 -15.01 -26.36
C PRO A 232 -13.14 -16.02 -26.22
N LEU A 233 -12.46 -16.01 -25.08
CA LEU A 233 -11.55 -17.09 -24.74
C LEU A 233 -12.35 -18.38 -24.55
N ALA A 234 -11.81 -19.49 -25.08
CA ALA A 234 -12.46 -20.78 -24.92
C ALA A 234 -12.66 -21.13 -23.43
N PRO A 235 -13.85 -21.59 -23.04
CA PRO A 235 -14.09 -22.02 -21.68
C PRO A 235 -13.08 -23.11 -21.26
N PRO A 236 -12.73 -23.21 -19.96
CA PRO A 236 -11.83 -24.27 -19.50
C PRO A 236 -12.43 -25.65 -19.74
N SER A 237 -11.56 -26.61 -20.09
CA SER A 237 -11.98 -28.01 -20.28
C SER A 237 -11.11 -28.93 -19.41
N PRO A 238 -11.70 -29.70 -18.48
CA PRO A 238 -13.12 -29.73 -18.11
C PRO A 238 -13.54 -28.47 -17.32
N LEU A 239 -14.85 -28.15 -17.38
CA LEU A 239 -15.43 -27.07 -16.57
C LEU A 239 -15.32 -27.40 -15.07
N PRO A 240 -14.95 -26.43 -14.22
CA PRO A 240 -15.01 -26.58 -12.77
C PRO A 240 -16.43 -26.89 -12.26
N LYS A 241 -16.54 -27.79 -11.28
CA LYS A 241 -17.81 -28.26 -10.72
C LYS A 241 -18.23 -27.55 -9.46
N THR A 242 -17.27 -26.95 -8.75
CA THR A 242 -17.50 -26.22 -7.51
C THR A 242 -16.95 -24.80 -7.62
N LEU A 243 -17.45 -23.88 -6.79
CA LEU A 243 -16.98 -22.52 -6.77
C LEU A 243 -15.50 -22.44 -6.35
N VAL A 244 -15.06 -23.33 -5.45
CA VAL A 244 -13.65 -23.42 -5.05
C VAL A 244 -12.78 -23.95 -6.19
N GLU A 245 -13.26 -24.86 -7.01
CA GLU A 245 -12.53 -25.27 -8.23
C GLU A 245 -12.36 -24.10 -9.21
N TRP A 246 -13.39 -23.25 -9.39
CA TRP A 246 -13.30 -22.02 -10.16
C TRP A 246 -12.27 -21.04 -9.54
N ALA A 247 -12.33 -20.84 -8.23
CA ALA A 247 -11.38 -20.00 -7.52
C ALA A 247 -9.93 -20.47 -7.71
N VAL A 248 -9.68 -21.78 -7.57
CA VAL A 248 -8.34 -22.36 -7.76
C VAL A 248 -7.89 -22.25 -9.22
N LEU A 249 -8.79 -22.38 -10.19
CA LEU A 249 -8.47 -22.16 -11.61
C LEU A 249 -8.01 -20.72 -11.85
N VAL A 250 -8.79 -19.72 -11.38
CA VAL A 250 -8.45 -18.30 -11.53
C VAL A 250 -7.11 -17.99 -10.84
N LEU A 251 -6.93 -18.48 -9.60
CA LEU A 251 -5.70 -18.29 -8.84
C LEU A 251 -4.46 -18.88 -9.54
N ASN A 252 -4.58 -19.97 -10.27
CA ASN A 252 -3.49 -20.60 -11.00
C ASN A 252 -3.31 -20.09 -12.45
N THR A 253 -4.12 -19.12 -12.88
CA THR A 253 -4.01 -18.50 -14.20
C THR A 253 -2.99 -17.37 -14.17
N PRO A 254 -1.85 -17.45 -14.88
CA PRO A 254 -0.82 -16.40 -14.86
C PRO A 254 -1.17 -15.20 -15.74
N ASP A 255 -1.89 -15.43 -16.85
CA ASP A 255 -2.28 -14.40 -17.80
C ASP A 255 -3.42 -13.54 -17.23
N PRO A 256 -3.25 -12.22 -17.11
CA PRO A 256 -4.24 -11.34 -16.49
C PRO A 256 -5.53 -11.23 -17.31
N VAL A 257 -5.46 -11.26 -18.64
CA VAL A 257 -6.66 -11.20 -19.50
C VAL A 257 -7.45 -12.49 -19.36
N GLN A 258 -6.80 -13.65 -19.39
CA GLN A 258 -7.44 -14.93 -19.15
C GLN A 258 -8.02 -15.03 -17.74
N LYS A 259 -7.33 -14.44 -16.73
CA LYS A 259 -7.82 -14.36 -15.35
C LYS A 259 -9.13 -13.59 -15.26
N VAL A 260 -9.23 -12.44 -15.93
CA VAL A 260 -10.48 -11.66 -16.06
C VAL A 260 -11.59 -12.49 -16.72
N CYS A 261 -11.29 -13.15 -17.83
CA CYS A 261 -12.27 -14.00 -18.53
C CYS A 261 -12.78 -15.14 -17.63
N TYR A 262 -11.89 -15.84 -16.93
CA TYR A 262 -12.31 -16.92 -16.02
C TYR A 262 -13.09 -16.40 -14.82
N THR A 263 -12.76 -15.23 -14.31
CA THR A 263 -13.53 -14.56 -13.26
C THR A 263 -14.96 -14.28 -13.71
N ARG A 264 -15.15 -13.70 -14.90
CA ARG A 264 -16.48 -13.43 -15.49
C ARG A 264 -17.28 -14.72 -15.74
N LEU A 265 -16.63 -15.76 -16.27
CA LEU A 265 -17.27 -17.08 -16.48
C LEU A 265 -17.69 -17.72 -15.15
N ALA A 266 -16.83 -17.70 -14.14
CA ALA A 266 -17.12 -18.22 -12.80
C ALA A 266 -18.29 -17.48 -12.15
N ALA A 267 -18.29 -16.14 -12.20
CA ALA A 267 -19.36 -15.30 -11.69
C ALA A 267 -20.69 -15.58 -12.41
N LYS A 268 -20.66 -15.71 -13.72
CA LYS A 268 -21.85 -16.07 -14.53
C LYS A 268 -22.38 -17.46 -14.12
N ALA A 269 -21.52 -18.49 -14.08
CA ALA A 269 -21.90 -19.85 -13.70
C ALA A 269 -22.47 -19.93 -12.27
N PHE A 270 -21.93 -19.15 -11.34
CA PHE A 270 -22.43 -19.10 -9.97
C PHE A 270 -23.81 -18.42 -9.89
N ARG A 271 -24.00 -17.28 -10.54
CA ARG A 271 -25.28 -16.54 -10.53
C ARG A 271 -26.40 -17.25 -11.29
N SER A 272 -26.08 -17.91 -12.42
CA SER A 272 -27.07 -18.69 -13.17
C SER A 272 -27.49 -19.97 -12.45
N GLY A 273 -26.76 -20.36 -11.40
CA GLY A 273 -26.99 -21.61 -10.68
C GLY A 273 -26.45 -22.85 -11.41
N GLU A 274 -25.63 -22.70 -12.44
CA GLU A 274 -24.87 -23.80 -13.05
C GLU A 274 -23.84 -24.35 -12.06
N CYS A 275 -23.18 -23.46 -11.28
CA CYS A 275 -22.28 -23.81 -10.21
C CYS A 275 -23.00 -23.69 -8.86
N LYS A 276 -23.62 -24.76 -8.37
CA LYS A 276 -24.40 -24.78 -7.12
C LYS A 276 -23.59 -25.19 -5.89
N VAL A 277 -22.45 -25.81 -6.08
CA VAL A 277 -21.65 -26.41 -5.01
C VAL A 277 -20.48 -25.51 -4.69
N ILE A 278 -20.32 -25.15 -3.40
CA ILE A 278 -19.17 -24.34 -2.99
C ILE A 278 -17.87 -25.15 -3.05
N GLY A 279 -17.81 -26.36 -2.48
CA GLY A 279 -16.58 -27.15 -2.40
C GLY A 279 -15.69 -26.76 -1.21
N GLY A 280 -14.37 -26.98 -1.32
CA GLY A 280 -13.35 -26.55 -0.37
C GLY A 280 -12.99 -27.54 0.72
N GLY A 281 -13.43 -28.80 0.59
CA GLY A 281 -13.02 -29.86 1.52
C GLY A 281 -14.00 -30.16 2.66
N ARG A 282 -13.55 -31.00 3.59
CA ARG A 282 -14.32 -31.44 4.76
C ARG A 282 -13.42 -31.96 5.87
N TRP A 283 -13.92 -32.00 7.10
CA TRP A 283 -13.25 -32.72 8.18
C TRP A 283 -13.21 -34.23 7.92
N ASN A 284 -12.06 -34.83 8.15
CA ASN A 284 -11.90 -36.27 8.25
C ASN A 284 -12.27 -36.69 9.70
N THR A 285 -13.32 -37.48 9.82
CA THR A 285 -13.80 -37.98 11.11
C THR A 285 -13.36 -39.42 11.38
N SER A 286 -12.62 -40.08 10.50
CA SER A 286 -12.21 -41.47 10.64
C SER A 286 -11.31 -41.75 11.85
N ASP A 287 -10.62 -40.72 12.40
CA ASP A 287 -9.77 -40.80 13.60
C ASP A 287 -10.32 -39.98 14.78
N ALA A 288 -11.61 -39.69 14.78
CA ALA A 288 -12.26 -38.91 15.86
C ALA A 288 -12.10 -39.59 17.24
N ALA A 289 -11.98 -40.91 17.28
CA ALA A 289 -11.70 -41.67 18.50
C ALA A 289 -10.31 -41.38 19.11
N ALA A 290 -9.37 -40.85 18.32
CA ALA A 290 -8.04 -40.42 18.74
C ALA A 290 -7.94 -38.91 19.01
N GLY A 291 -9.06 -38.16 18.97
CA GLY A 291 -9.09 -36.71 19.20
C GLY A 291 -8.42 -35.86 18.12
N ARG A 292 -8.13 -36.41 16.93
CA ARG A 292 -7.50 -35.68 15.82
C ARG A 292 -8.48 -35.50 14.67
N ARG A 293 -8.67 -34.24 14.27
CA ARG A 293 -9.38 -33.88 13.04
C ARG A 293 -8.38 -33.36 12.03
N GLU A 294 -8.48 -33.79 10.80
CA GLU A 294 -7.72 -33.28 9.67
C GLU A 294 -8.69 -32.73 8.62
N TRP A 295 -8.40 -31.53 8.12
CA TRP A 295 -9.17 -30.98 7.00
C TRP A 295 -8.66 -31.57 5.69
N ILE A 296 -9.49 -32.31 5.00
CA ILE A 296 -9.16 -32.90 3.71
C ILE A 296 -9.72 -32.03 2.59
N THR A 297 -8.82 -31.57 1.71
CA THR A 297 -9.12 -30.86 0.49
C THR A 297 -8.63 -31.67 -0.70
N LYS A 298 -9.35 -31.66 -1.80
CA LYS A 298 -8.85 -32.25 -3.04
C LYS A 298 -7.77 -31.35 -3.65
N PRO A 299 -6.80 -31.87 -4.43
CA PRO A 299 -5.75 -31.06 -5.03
C PRO A 299 -6.28 -29.91 -5.89
N HIS A 300 -7.36 -30.12 -6.64
CA HIS A 300 -8.00 -29.12 -7.49
C HIS A 300 -8.92 -28.12 -6.74
N GLU A 301 -9.06 -28.29 -5.43
CA GLU A 301 -9.72 -27.37 -4.53
C GLU A 301 -8.73 -26.70 -3.55
N THR A 302 -7.43 -26.87 -3.77
CA THR A 302 -6.37 -26.32 -2.90
C THR A 302 -5.83 -25.04 -3.53
N ALA A 303 -6.03 -23.90 -2.85
CA ALA A 303 -5.47 -22.62 -3.28
C ALA A 303 -3.95 -22.67 -3.31
N PRO A 304 -3.29 -22.09 -4.32
CA PRO A 304 -1.84 -21.99 -4.35
C PRO A 304 -1.33 -21.13 -3.19
N GLU A 305 -0.08 -21.35 -2.80
CA GLU A 305 0.59 -20.47 -1.84
C GLU A 305 0.77 -19.06 -2.43
N ARG A 306 1.13 -19.00 -3.73
CA ARG A 306 1.23 -17.75 -4.49
C ARG A 306 0.70 -17.95 -5.90
N PRO A 307 -0.26 -17.12 -6.37
CA PRO A 307 -0.69 -17.11 -7.75
C PRO A 307 0.48 -16.84 -8.71
N PRO A 308 0.60 -17.61 -9.79
CA PRO A 308 1.62 -17.36 -10.81
C PRO A 308 1.35 -16.05 -11.56
N ARG A 309 2.39 -15.50 -12.16
CA ARG A 309 2.36 -14.35 -13.06
C ARG A 309 3.02 -14.70 -14.37
N MET A 310 2.78 -13.89 -15.40
CA MET A 310 3.44 -14.03 -16.70
C MET A 310 4.96 -14.00 -16.52
N LYS A 311 5.69 -14.76 -17.33
CA LYS A 311 7.16 -14.83 -17.26
C LYS A 311 7.82 -13.52 -17.70
N GLU A 312 7.14 -12.79 -18.54
CA GLU A 312 7.55 -11.50 -19.10
C GLU A 312 7.39 -10.35 -18.11
N GLU A 313 6.64 -10.57 -17.02
CA GLU A 313 6.46 -9.56 -15.98
C GLU A 313 7.78 -9.22 -15.30
N VAL A 314 8.20 -7.96 -15.41
CA VAL A 314 9.39 -7.47 -14.76
C VAL A 314 9.10 -7.19 -13.29
N ARG A 315 9.63 -8.07 -12.44
CA ARG A 315 9.46 -7.94 -10.98
C ARG A 315 10.64 -7.23 -10.36
N VAL A 316 10.30 -6.31 -9.48
CA VAL A 316 11.28 -5.62 -8.64
C VAL A 316 10.87 -5.74 -7.17
N ARG A 317 11.80 -5.47 -6.26
CA ARG A 317 11.45 -5.34 -4.85
C ARG A 317 10.65 -4.06 -4.66
N PRO A 318 9.75 -4.00 -3.66
CA PRO A 318 9.10 -2.75 -3.30
C PRO A 318 10.13 -1.62 -3.18
N GLY A 319 9.90 -0.50 -3.88
CA GLY A 319 10.80 0.64 -3.94
C GLY A 319 11.86 0.63 -5.04
N GLN A 320 11.89 -0.38 -5.88
CA GLN A 320 12.75 -0.44 -7.07
C GLN A 320 11.97 -0.24 -8.37
N GLU A 321 10.67 0.03 -8.28
CA GLU A 321 9.85 0.47 -9.41
C GLU A 321 10.34 1.85 -9.88
N GLY A 322 10.22 2.13 -11.16
CA GLY A 322 10.58 3.44 -11.70
C GLY A 322 9.77 4.58 -11.07
N LYS A 323 10.28 5.79 -11.14
CA LYS A 323 9.60 6.99 -10.63
C LYS A 323 8.23 7.16 -11.29
N ARG A 324 7.15 7.19 -10.49
CA ARG A 324 5.77 7.39 -10.97
C ARG A 324 5.39 8.87 -11.08
N GLY A 325 6.05 9.76 -10.34
CA GLY A 325 5.74 11.18 -10.32
C GLY A 325 4.37 11.52 -9.69
N ARG A 326 3.95 12.77 -9.82
CA ARG A 326 2.74 13.34 -9.17
C ARG A 326 1.48 13.36 -10.05
N GLY A 327 1.49 12.80 -11.25
CA GLY A 327 0.35 12.82 -12.17
C GLY A 327 0.27 14.07 -13.06
N GLY A 328 1.15 15.06 -12.93
CA GLY A 328 1.17 16.25 -13.75
C GLY A 328 1.54 15.98 -15.21
N THR A 329 2.48 15.07 -15.46
CA THR A 329 2.86 14.65 -16.81
C THR A 329 2.10 13.40 -17.23
N GLU A 330 1.91 13.20 -18.54
CA GLU A 330 1.32 11.99 -19.10
C GLU A 330 2.07 10.73 -18.67
N LYS A 331 3.40 10.76 -18.70
CA LYS A 331 4.24 9.66 -18.24
C LYS A 331 3.97 9.30 -16.78
N SER A 332 3.80 10.31 -15.93
CA SER A 332 3.46 10.09 -14.51
C SER A 332 2.06 9.49 -14.34
N ARG A 333 1.08 9.95 -15.12
CA ARG A 333 -0.28 9.39 -15.09
C ARG A 333 -0.31 7.94 -15.56
N ILE A 334 0.41 7.61 -16.64
CA ILE A 334 0.60 6.22 -17.10
C ILE A 334 1.19 5.36 -15.97
N ALA A 335 2.22 5.84 -15.29
CA ALA A 335 2.85 5.08 -14.20
C ALA A 335 1.89 4.85 -13.02
N ILE A 336 1.05 5.82 -12.68
CA ILE A 336 0.01 5.68 -11.64
C ILE A 336 -1.02 4.64 -12.07
N LEU A 337 -1.59 4.76 -13.27
CA LEU A 337 -2.60 3.81 -13.77
C LEU A 337 -2.04 2.38 -13.88
N HIS A 338 -0.80 2.23 -14.33
CA HIS A 338 -0.13 0.93 -14.40
C HIS A 338 0.03 0.29 -13.01
N SER A 339 0.38 1.10 -12.02
CA SER A 339 0.48 0.64 -10.64
C SER A 339 -0.86 0.22 -10.07
N LEU A 340 -1.92 1.00 -10.32
CA LEU A 340 -3.27 0.65 -9.93
C LEU A 340 -3.70 -0.65 -10.61
N ALA A 341 -3.48 -0.81 -11.91
CA ALA A 341 -3.77 -2.06 -12.61
C ALA A 341 -3.07 -3.28 -11.98
N ASN A 342 -1.83 -3.13 -11.50
CA ASN A 342 -1.16 -4.19 -10.75
C ASN A 342 -1.85 -4.50 -9.41
N ILE A 343 -2.36 -3.49 -8.71
CA ILE A 343 -3.12 -3.68 -7.47
C ILE A 343 -4.40 -4.45 -7.76
N GLU A 344 -5.18 -4.03 -8.78
CA GLU A 344 -6.42 -4.69 -9.17
C GLU A 344 -6.21 -6.15 -9.59
N GLN A 345 -5.11 -6.44 -10.32
CA GLN A 345 -4.77 -7.82 -10.65
C GLN A 345 -4.57 -8.68 -9.39
N TRP A 346 -3.94 -8.14 -8.34
CA TRP A 346 -3.82 -8.83 -7.06
C TRP A 346 -5.15 -8.88 -6.31
N ALA A 347 -5.99 -7.86 -6.40
CA ALA A 347 -7.29 -7.82 -5.75
C ALA A 347 -8.24 -8.90 -6.32
N ILE A 348 -8.20 -9.17 -7.64
CA ILE A 348 -8.87 -10.34 -8.22
C ILE A 348 -8.44 -11.63 -7.50
N ASP A 349 -7.13 -11.84 -7.33
CA ASP A 349 -6.62 -13.04 -6.65
C ASP A 349 -7.06 -13.07 -5.18
N LEU A 350 -7.06 -11.94 -4.48
CA LEU A 350 -7.43 -11.88 -3.07
C LEU A 350 -8.91 -12.21 -2.83
N ALA A 351 -9.79 -11.77 -3.73
CA ALA A 351 -11.21 -12.10 -3.71
C ALA A 351 -11.46 -13.59 -3.97
N TRP A 352 -10.73 -14.20 -4.89
CA TRP A 352 -10.80 -15.64 -5.13
C TRP A 352 -10.11 -16.47 -4.04
N ASP A 353 -9.04 -15.96 -3.44
CA ASP A 353 -8.32 -16.65 -2.36
C ASP A 353 -9.17 -16.79 -1.10
N ILE A 354 -9.92 -15.73 -0.72
CA ILE A 354 -10.82 -15.83 0.42
C ILE A 354 -11.98 -16.81 0.14
N ILE A 355 -12.52 -16.86 -1.09
CA ILE A 355 -13.52 -17.85 -1.51
C ILE A 355 -12.96 -19.28 -1.36
N ALA A 356 -11.73 -19.51 -1.82
CA ALA A 356 -11.11 -20.83 -1.75
C ALA A 356 -10.80 -21.29 -0.30
N ARG A 357 -10.37 -20.37 0.56
CA ARG A 357 -9.96 -20.69 1.94
C ARG A 357 -11.08 -20.65 2.96
N ALA A 358 -12.16 -19.89 2.70
CA ALA A 358 -13.23 -19.69 3.67
C ALA A 358 -13.86 -20.98 4.20
N PRO A 359 -14.13 -22.04 3.40
CA PRO A 359 -14.73 -23.26 3.95
C PRO A 359 -13.91 -23.87 5.07
N ARG A 360 -12.58 -23.95 4.91
CA ARG A 360 -11.66 -24.47 5.93
C ARG A 360 -11.53 -23.51 7.11
N LEU A 361 -11.28 -22.23 6.85
CA LEU A 361 -11.03 -21.24 7.90
C LEU A 361 -12.26 -20.99 8.77
N CYS A 362 -13.47 -21.00 8.17
CA CYS A 362 -14.73 -20.92 8.90
C CYS A 362 -14.92 -22.14 9.82
N ALA A 363 -14.71 -23.35 9.28
CA ALA A 363 -14.80 -24.56 10.08
C ALA A 363 -13.80 -24.56 11.23
N GLN A 364 -12.57 -24.07 11.03
CA GLN A 364 -11.57 -23.92 12.09
C GLN A 364 -11.98 -22.88 13.14
N PHE A 365 -12.53 -21.75 12.71
CA PHE A 365 -12.96 -20.67 13.61
C PHE A 365 -14.06 -21.11 14.58
N PHE A 366 -15.07 -21.85 14.10
CA PHE A 366 -16.21 -22.27 14.92
C PHE A 366 -16.00 -23.56 15.70
N SER A 367 -15.21 -24.49 15.16
CA SER A 367 -14.96 -25.78 15.83
C SER A 367 -13.79 -25.73 16.80
N GLY A 368 -12.82 -24.83 16.60
CA GLY A 368 -11.57 -24.82 17.37
C GLY A 368 -10.93 -26.22 17.40
N ASP A 369 -10.51 -26.66 18.59
CA ASP A 369 -9.96 -28.00 18.83
C ASP A 369 -11.04 -29.03 19.22
N ASP A 370 -12.33 -28.63 19.32
CA ASP A 370 -13.41 -29.51 19.69
C ASP A 370 -13.83 -30.43 18.53
N ALA A 371 -13.55 -31.70 18.68
CA ALA A 371 -13.84 -32.72 17.67
C ALA A 371 -15.35 -33.00 17.49
N GLU A 372 -16.17 -32.65 18.45
CA GLU A 372 -17.62 -32.89 18.43
C GLU A 372 -18.43 -31.63 18.06
N ALA A 373 -17.78 -30.45 18.00
CA ALA A 373 -18.47 -29.23 17.65
C ALA A 373 -19.12 -29.32 16.26
N PRO A 374 -20.36 -28.83 16.10
CA PRO A 374 -21.03 -28.79 14.81
C PRO A 374 -20.24 -27.95 13.82
N VAL A 375 -20.10 -28.43 12.58
CA VAL A 375 -19.38 -27.71 11.52
C VAL A 375 -20.25 -26.55 11.04
N GLN A 376 -19.96 -25.35 11.52
CA GLN A 376 -20.56 -24.13 10.98
C GLN A 376 -19.99 -23.87 9.60
N LYS A 377 -20.88 -23.56 8.65
CA LYS A 377 -20.52 -23.19 7.27
C LYS A 377 -20.77 -21.71 7.03
N MET A 378 -19.95 -21.11 6.19
CA MET A 378 -20.25 -19.77 5.70
C MET A 378 -21.56 -19.76 4.91
N PRO A 379 -22.43 -18.75 5.14
CA PRO A 379 -23.63 -18.55 4.34
C PRO A 379 -23.29 -18.38 2.85
N ILE A 380 -24.21 -18.79 1.97
CA ILE A 380 -24.03 -18.65 0.50
C ILE A 380 -23.82 -17.19 0.09
N GLN A 381 -24.41 -16.24 0.84
CA GLN A 381 -24.27 -14.80 0.62
C GLN A 381 -22.83 -14.32 0.74
N PHE A 382 -22.02 -14.95 1.60
CA PHE A 382 -20.59 -14.68 1.68
C PHE A 382 -19.92 -14.88 0.31
N PHE A 383 -20.17 -16.01 -0.28
CA PHE A 383 -19.59 -16.35 -1.59
C PHE A 383 -20.15 -15.46 -2.69
N SER A 384 -21.43 -15.10 -2.62
CA SER A 384 -22.05 -14.15 -3.56
C SER A 384 -21.39 -12.77 -3.49
N ASP A 385 -21.14 -12.26 -2.26
CA ASP A 385 -20.49 -10.96 -2.06
C ASP A 385 -19.05 -10.98 -2.61
N PHE A 386 -18.25 -12.00 -2.31
CA PHE A 386 -16.86 -12.06 -2.79
C PHE A 386 -16.73 -12.44 -4.28
N VAL A 387 -17.69 -13.14 -4.88
CA VAL A 387 -17.78 -13.30 -6.33
C VAL A 387 -18.04 -11.94 -6.99
N LYS A 388 -18.90 -11.09 -6.39
CA LYS A 388 -19.12 -9.74 -6.88
C LYS A 388 -17.85 -8.88 -6.76
N VAL A 389 -17.16 -8.92 -5.62
CA VAL A 389 -15.86 -8.24 -5.46
C VAL A 389 -14.89 -8.69 -6.56
N ALA A 390 -14.69 -9.99 -6.76
CA ALA A 390 -13.80 -10.50 -7.79
C ALA A 390 -14.16 -10.02 -9.20
N GLU A 391 -15.45 -9.89 -9.51
CA GLU A 391 -15.92 -9.40 -10.81
C GLU A 391 -15.71 -7.89 -10.96
N ASP A 392 -15.92 -7.11 -9.88
CA ASP A 392 -15.62 -5.69 -9.87
C ASP A 392 -14.11 -5.44 -10.06
N GLU A 393 -13.23 -6.19 -9.36
CA GLU A 393 -11.79 -6.09 -9.54
C GLU A 393 -11.34 -6.46 -10.97
N ALA A 394 -11.99 -7.46 -11.57
CA ALA A 394 -11.75 -7.80 -12.98
C ALA A 394 -12.21 -6.67 -13.93
N LYS A 395 -13.29 -5.98 -13.61
CA LYS A 395 -13.76 -4.77 -14.33
C LYS A 395 -12.77 -3.63 -14.15
N HIS A 396 -12.30 -3.35 -12.91
CA HIS A 396 -11.33 -2.32 -12.61
C HIS A 396 -10.03 -2.53 -13.38
N PHE A 397 -9.49 -3.74 -13.34
CA PHE A 397 -8.31 -4.11 -14.14
C PHE A 397 -8.53 -3.86 -15.63
N SER A 398 -9.69 -4.26 -16.18
CA SER A 398 -10.02 -4.05 -17.60
C SER A 398 -10.10 -2.55 -17.95
N LEU A 399 -10.75 -1.74 -17.11
CA LEU A 399 -10.86 -0.30 -17.31
C LEU A 399 -9.49 0.41 -17.28
N LEU A 400 -8.63 0.03 -16.33
CA LEU A 400 -7.29 0.60 -16.20
C LEU A 400 -6.38 0.19 -17.36
N THR A 401 -6.43 -1.07 -17.80
CA THR A 401 -5.64 -1.54 -18.94
C THR A 401 -6.10 -0.91 -20.25
N GLN A 402 -7.40 -0.80 -20.48
CA GLN A 402 -7.95 -0.05 -21.60
C GLN A 402 -7.47 1.41 -21.57
N ARG A 403 -7.50 2.06 -20.41
CA ARG A 403 -7.04 3.45 -20.29
C ARG A 403 -5.55 3.60 -20.58
N LEU A 404 -4.71 2.64 -20.15
CA LEU A 404 -3.30 2.60 -20.49
C LEU A 404 -3.08 2.50 -22.01
N GLU A 405 -3.85 1.67 -22.72
CA GLU A 405 -3.79 1.52 -24.18
C GLU A 405 -4.19 2.83 -24.89
N GLU A 406 -5.23 3.51 -24.45
CA GLU A 406 -5.65 4.82 -24.95
C GLU A 406 -4.56 5.89 -24.77
N MET A 407 -3.71 5.75 -23.74
CA MET A 407 -2.56 6.62 -23.47
C MET A 407 -1.26 6.13 -24.16
N GLY A 408 -1.34 5.16 -25.08
CA GLY A 408 -0.18 4.64 -25.81
C GLY A 408 0.77 3.77 -24.98
N SER A 409 0.25 3.15 -23.89
CA SER A 409 0.99 2.23 -23.03
C SER A 409 0.23 0.91 -22.89
N TYR A 410 0.69 0.00 -22.02
CA TYR A 410 0.02 -1.27 -21.76
C TYR A 410 0.41 -1.80 -20.37
N PHE A 411 -0.40 -2.70 -19.81
CA PHE A 411 -0.04 -3.38 -18.58
C PHE A 411 1.13 -4.36 -18.81
N GLY A 412 2.19 -4.22 -17.99
CA GLY A 412 3.46 -4.93 -18.17
C GLY A 412 4.57 -4.05 -18.78
N ALA A 413 4.25 -2.82 -19.22
CA ALA A 413 5.25 -1.87 -19.72
C ALA A 413 6.21 -1.37 -18.64
N LEU A 414 5.80 -1.42 -17.38
CA LEU A 414 6.57 -0.95 -16.25
C LEU A 414 6.77 -2.07 -15.21
N PRO A 415 7.86 -2.04 -14.43
CA PRO A 415 8.08 -3.00 -13.36
C PRO A 415 6.98 -2.93 -12.30
N VAL A 416 6.71 -4.08 -11.66
CA VAL A 416 5.69 -4.24 -10.60
C VAL A 416 6.25 -4.94 -9.37
N HIS A 417 5.57 -4.83 -8.24
CA HIS A 417 5.89 -5.57 -7.01
C HIS A 417 4.69 -6.38 -6.49
N HIS A 418 4.97 -7.30 -5.56
CA HIS A 418 3.98 -8.25 -5.07
C HIS A 418 3.61 -8.04 -3.57
N GLY A 419 3.90 -6.85 -3.03
CA GLY A 419 3.75 -6.57 -1.60
C GLY A 419 2.33 -6.80 -1.06
N LEU A 420 1.29 -6.61 -1.89
CA LEU A 420 -0.10 -6.86 -1.46
C LEU A 420 -0.34 -8.36 -1.19
N TRP A 421 0.20 -9.24 -2.05
CA TRP A 421 0.12 -10.68 -1.80
C TRP A 421 0.94 -11.13 -0.59
N ASP A 422 2.11 -10.54 -0.37
CA ASP A 422 2.93 -10.85 0.80
C ASP A 422 2.15 -10.56 2.10
N SER A 423 1.45 -9.41 2.18
CA SER A 423 0.54 -9.09 3.29
C SER A 423 -0.62 -10.10 3.42
N ALA A 424 -1.13 -10.62 2.30
CA ALA A 424 -2.19 -11.62 2.33
C ALA A 424 -1.71 -12.96 2.92
N MET A 425 -0.47 -13.35 2.70
CA MET A 425 0.08 -14.60 3.25
C MET A 425 0.17 -14.58 4.77
N GLU A 426 0.45 -13.42 5.37
CA GLU A 426 0.46 -13.26 6.83
C GLU A 426 -0.90 -13.60 7.47
N THR A 427 -2.00 -13.43 6.72
CA THR A 427 -3.37 -13.65 7.20
C THR A 427 -4.00 -14.96 6.72
N ALA A 428 -3.27 -15.79 5.96
CA ALA A 428 -3.78 -17.03 5.34
C ALA A 428 -4.22 -18.11 6.36
N HIS A 429 -3.84 -17.93 7.63
CA HIS A 429 -4.12 -18.85 8.73
C HIS A 429 -5.47 -18.60 9.41
N SER A 430 -6.09 -17.42 9.26
CA SER A 430 -7.27 -17.00 10.01
C SER A 430 -8.25 -16.19 9.15
N LEU A 431 -9.54 -16.52 9.22
CA LEU A 431 -10.57 -15.80 8.48
C LEU A 431 -10.80 -14.39 9.04
N THR A 432 -10.73 -14.23 10.38
CA THR A 432 -10.85 -12.91 11.02
C THR A 432 -9.66 -12.03 10.68
N ALA A 433 -8.43 -12.56 10.67
CA ALA A 433 -7.25 -11.84 10.25
C ALA A 433 -7.34 -11.43 8.76
N ARG A 434 -7.72 -12.35 7.85
CA ARG A 434 -7.89 -12.09 6.43
C ARG A 434 -8.92 -10.98 6.17
N LEU A 435 -10.09 -11.05 6.78
CA LEU A 435 -11.13 -10.03 6.64
C LEU A 435 -10.66 -8.68 7.20
N SER A 436 -9.99 -8.68 8.36
CA SER A 436 -9.53 -7.45 9.00
C SER A 436 -8.43 -6.76 8.21
N ILE A 437 -7.43 -7.49 7.74
CA ILE A 437 -6.25 -6.87 7.10
C ILE A 437 -6.49 -6.63 5.61
N ILE A 438 -6.92 -7.65 4.87
CA ILE A 438 -7.07 -7.52 3.42
C ILE A 438 -8.36 -6.77 3.09
N HIS A 439 -9.51 -7.28 3.53
CA HIS A 439 -10.82 -6.77 3.11
C HIS A 439 -11.34 -5.58 3.93
N LEU A 440 -10.57 -5.09 4.92
CA LEU A 440 -10.89 -3.87 5.65
C LEU A 440 -9.73 -2.87 5.64
N VAL A 441 -8.54 -3.22 6.12
CA VAL A 441 -7.43 -2.24 6.19
C VAL A 441 -6.96 -1.83 4.80
N HIS A 442 -6.64 -2.80 3.92
CA HIS A 442 -6.14 -2.49 2.58
C HIS A 442 -7.22 -1.88 1.68
N GLU A 443 -8.44 -2.44 1.65
CA GLU A 443 -9.55 -1.90 0.86
C GLU A 443 -9.96 -0.48 1.33
N ALA A 444 -10.09 -0.26 2.65
CA ALA A 444 -10.44 1.07 3.16
C ALA A 444 -9.33 2.10 2.89
N ARG A 445 -8.10 1.67 2.63
CA ARG A 445 -7.04 2.57 2.18
C ARG A 445 -7.33 3.13 0.79
N GLY A 446 -7.94 2.35 -0.10
CA GLY A 446 -8.47 2.83 -1.38
C GLY A 446 -9.42 4.01 -1.19
N LEU A 447 -10.37 3.91 -0.23
CA LEU A 447 -11.32 4.99 0.06
C LEU A 447 -10.63 6.30 0.49
N ASP A 448 -9.49 6.20 1.19
CA ASP A 448 -8.75 7.38 1.65
C ASP A 448 -7.94 8.03 0.52
N VAL A 449 -7.32 7.22 -0.36
CA VAL A 449 -6.34 7.69 -1.37
C VAL A 449 -6.97 8.07 -2.70
N ASN A 450 -7.98 7.30 -3.16
CA ASN A 450 -8.59 7.50 -4.47
C ASN A 450 -9.12 8.93 -4.72
N PRO A 451 -9.78 9.62 -3.77
CA PRO A 451 -10.23 10.99 -4.00
C PRO A 451 -9.10 11.96 -4.34
N THR A 452 -7.94 11.81 -3.70
CA THR A 452 -6.75 12.61 -3.99
C THR A 452 -6.17 12.27 -5.37
N THR A 453 -6.13 10.98 -5.71
CA THR A 453 -5.69 10.52 -7.04
C THR A 453 -6.60 11.07 -8.13
N ILE A 454 -7.92 10.96 -7.97
CA ILE A 454 -8.91 11.53 -8.90
C ILE A 454 -8.67 13.04 -9.09
N LYS A 455 -8.43 13.77 -7.99
CA LYS A 455 -8.14 15.20 -8.04
C LYS A 455 -6.88 15.53 -8.84
N LYS A 456 -5.82 14.72 -8.74
CA LYS A 456 -4.59 14.89 -9.53
C LYS A 456 -4.87 14.77 -11.03
N PHE A 457 -5.63 13.77 -11.45
CA PHE A 457 -6.02 13.58 -12.85
C PHE A 457 -6.96 14.69 -13.34
N ALA A 458 -7.88 15.16 -12.50
CA ALA A 458 -8.75 16.28 -12.81
C ALA A 458 -7.94 17.58 -13.02
N ASN A 459 -6.96 17.85 -12.15
CA ASN A 459 -6.08 19.01 -12.28
C ASN A 459 -5.21 18.95 -13.56
N ALA A 460 -4.88 17.75 -14.03
CA ALA A 460 -4.16 17.53 -15.28
C ALA A 460 -5.07 17.57 -16.54
N GLY A 461 -6.39 17.79 -16.37
CA GLY A 461 -7.36 17.82 -17.47
C GLY A 461 -7.66 16.43 -18.07
N ASP A 462 -7.33 15.35 -17.36
CA ASP A 462 -7.51 13.98 -17.84
C ASP A 462 -8.88 13.42 -17.43
N ALA A 463 -9.92 13.92 -18.08
CA ALA A 463 -11.31 13.56 -17.79
C ALA A 463 -11.61 12.04 -17.95
N PRO A 464 -11.10 11.31 -18.97
CA PRO A 464 -11.36 9.88 -19.08
C PRO A 464 -10.78 9.06 -17.90
N SER A 465 -9.58 9.40 -17.43
CA SER A 465 -9.02 8.74 -16.24
C SER A 465 -9.79 9.08 -14.97
N VAL A 466 -10.31 10.32 -14.84
CA VAL A 466 -11.19 10.70 -13.72
C VAL A 466 -12.47 9.87 -13.71
N GLU A 467 -13.10 9.64 -14.86
CA GLU A 467 -14.28 8.79 -14.99
C GLU A 467 -14.00 7.34 -14.55
N THR A 468 -12.93 6.76 -15.08
CA THR A 468 -12.47 5.41 -14.72
C THR A 468 -12.22 5.28 -13.20
N LEU A 469 -11.44 6.18 -12.62
CA LEU A 469 -11.09 6.14 -11.20
C LEU A 469 -12.30 6.41 -10.29
N THR A 470 -13.30 7.17 -10.77
CA THR A 470 -14.55 7.39 -10.04
C THR A 470 -15.39 6.12 -9.96
N VAL A 471 -15.50 5.36 -11.05
CA VAL A 471 -16.17 4.05 -11.05
C VAL A 471 -15.51 3.13 -10.03
N ILE A 472 -14.18 2.98 -10.08
CA ILE A 472 -13.42 2.18 -9.12
C ILE A 472 -13.70 2.62 -7.68
N HIS A 473 -13.61 3.92 -7.39
CA HIS A 473 -13.83 4.44 -6.04
C HIS A 473 -15.22 4.12 -5.47
N LEU A 474 -16.26 4.16 -6.30
CA LEU A 474 -17.63 3.86 -5.86
C LEU A 474 -17.81 2.37 -5.55
N ASP A 475 -17.19 1.48 -6.32
CA ASP A 475 -17.23 0.05 -6.06
C ASP A 475 -16.46 -0.32 -4.79
N GLU A 476 -15.32 0.33 -4.49
CA GLU A 476 -14.52 0.12 -3.28
C GLU A 476 -15.32 0.29 -1.98
N ILE A 477 -16.32 1.18 -1.95
CA ILE A 477 -17.22 1.31 -0.79
C ILE A 477 -17.95 -0.01 -0.54
N THR A 478 -18.34 -0.72 -1.61
CA THR A 478 -19.06 -2.00 -1.50
C THR A 478 -18.12 -3.14 -1.08
N HIS A 479 -16.84 -3.11 -1.49
CA HIS A 479 -15.82 -4.09 -1.11
C HIS A 479 -15.52 -4.01 0.39
N VAL A 480 -15.28 -2.81 0.91
CA VAL A 480 -15.11 -2.59 2.36
C VAL A 480 -16.37 -2.99 3.12
N SER A 481 -17.58 -2.69 2.59
CA SER A 481 -18.83 -3.09 3.21
C SER A 481 -18.97 -4.61 3.29
N ALA A 482 -18.51 -5.36 2.29
CA ALA A 482 -18.47 -6.82 2.34
C ALA A 482 -17.53 -7.32 3.45
N GLY A 483 -16.31 -6.78 3.53
CA GLY A 483 -15.37 -7.10 4.62
C GLY A 483 -15.98 -6.85 6.01
N HIS A 484 -16.59 -5.67 6.21
CA HIS A 484 -17.26 -5.29 7.45
C HIS A 484 -18.41 -6.24 7.81
N ARG A 485 -19.28 -6.55 6.86
CA ARG A 485 -20.42 -7.45 7.06
C ARG A 485 -19.97 -8.81 7.54
N TRP A 486 -18.97 -9.39 6.90
CA TRP A 486 -18.57 -10.77 7.18
C TRP A 486 -17.69 -10.91 8.40
N LEU A 487 -16.88 -9.92 8.75
CA LEU A 487 -16.21 -9.89 10.04
C LEU A 487 -17.23 -9.77 11.18
N THR A 488 -18.21 -8.88 11.05
CA THR A 488 -19.30 -8.72 12.02
C THR A 488 -20.10 -10.02 12.17
N TRP A 489 -20.43 -10.68 11.05
CA TRP A 489 -21.14 -11.95 11.08
C TRP A 489 -20.37 -13.04 11.84
N LEU A 490 -19.07 -13.19 11.58
CA LEU A 490 -18.22 -14.14 12.31
C LEU A 490 -18.22 -13.85 13.82
N CYS A 491 -18.01 -12.61 14.19
CA CYS A 491 -17.93 -12.20 15.59
C CYS A 491 -19.25 -12.43 16.34
N THR A 492 -20.38 -12.08 15.73
CA THR A 492 -21.70 -12.23 16.37
C THR A 492 -22.14 -13.68 16.49
N ASN A 493 -21.67 -14.56 15.58
CA ASN A 493 -21.98 -15.99 15.63
C ASN A 493 -20.92 -16.82 16.38
N ALA A 494 -19.85 -16.23 16.89
CA ALA A 494 -18.87 -16.89 17.75
C ALA A 494 -19.50 -17.30 19.10
N HIS A 495 -18.93 -18.32 19.73
CA HIS A 495 -19.39 -18.79 21.05
C HIS A 495 -18.23 -18.78 22.06
N PRO A 496 -18.18 -17.82 23.02
CA PRO A 496 -19.14 -16.71 23.20
C PRO A 496 -19.04 -15.67 22.06
N PRO A 497 -20.10 -14.86 21.83
CA PRO A 497 -20.06 -13.79 20.85
C PRO A 497 -18.93 -12.80 21.12
N LEU A 498 -18.29 -12.30 20.05
CA LEU A 498 -17.20 -11.34 20.10
C LEU A 498 -17.71 -9.96 19.68
N ASP A 499 -17.13 -8.91 20.25
CA ASP A 499 -17.31 -7.55 19.76
C ASP A 499 -16.52 -7.38 18.45
N PRO A 500 -17.16 -7.01 17.32
CA PRO A 500 -16.49 -6.91 16.02
C PRO A 500 -15.39 -5.85 15.98
N VAL A 501 -15.60 -4.72 16.68
CA VAL A 501 -14.60 -3.62 16.72
C VAL A 501 -13.35 -4.07 17.47
N GLN A 502 -13.53 -4.72 18.63
CA GLN A 502 -12.40 -5.23 19.41
C GLN A 502 -11.70 -6.38 18.70
N ALA A 503 -12.45 -7.24 17.99
CA ALA A 503 -11.87 -8.30 17.18
C ALA A 503 -11.02 -7.71 16.04
N PHE A 504 -11.54 -6.74 15.28
CA PHE A 504 -10.80 -6.03 14.25
C PHE A 504 -9.52 -5.40 14.77
N ARG A 505 -9.62 -4.62 15.87
CA ARG A 505 -8.46 -3.95 16.47
C ARG A 505 -7.40 -4.96 16.92
N ARG A 506 -7.79 -6.08 17.49
CA ARG A 506 -6.88 -7.17 17.88
C ARG A 506 -6.17 -7.75 16.66
N GLU A 507 -6.91 -8.06 15.59
CA GLU A 507 -6.32 -8.60 14.36
C GLU A 507 -5.37 -7.61 13.68
N VAL A 508 -5.71 -6.30 13.68
CA VAL A 508 -4.82 -5.27 13.14
C VAL A 508 -3.53 -5.19 13.95
N ARG A 509 -3.60 -5.18 15.29
CA ARG A 509 -2.40 -5.15 16.14
C ARG A 509 -1.52 -6.39 15.97
N ALA A 510 -2.12 -7.54 15.70
CA ALA A 510 -1.42 -8.82 15.61
C ALA A 510 -0.82 -9.08 14.22
N ASN A 511 -1.49 -8.66 13.15
CA ASN A 511 -1.20 -9.11 11.79
C ASN A 511 -0.89 -7.96 10.80
N PHE A 512 -1.03 -6.69 11.19
CA PHE A 512 -0.73 -5.56 10.32
C PHE A 512 0.63 -4.97 10.65
N ILE A 513 1.54 -5.05 9.69
CA ILE A 513 2.89 -4.45 9.81
C ILE A 513 2.77 -3.00 9.34
N GLY A 514 2.69 -2.07 10.29
CA GLY A 514 2.56 -0.65 9.99
C GLY A 514 1.60 0.05 10.95
N ARG A 515 1.28 1.30 10.63
CA ARG A 515 0.34 2.12 11.40
C ARG A 515 -0.83 2.54 10.54
N LEU A 516 -2.04 2.54 11.11
CA LEU A 516 -3.15 3.23 10.48
C LEU A 516 -2.92 4.74 10.63
N LYS A 517 -2.82 5.44 9.50
CA LYS A 517 -2.65 6.90 9.49
C LYS A 517 -3.64 7.53 8.52
N GLY A 518 -4.21 8.65 8.97
CA GLY A 518 -5.02 9.54 8.14
C GLY A 518 -4.19 10.30 7.09
N PRO A 519 -4.88 11.20 6.35
CA PRO A 519 -6.29 11.54 6.53
C PRO A 519 -7.20 10.39 6.15
N PHE A 520 -8.26 10.18 6.94
CA PHE A 520 -9.29 9.19 6.66
C PHE A 520 -10.48 9.84 5.96
N ASN A 521 -10.96 9.24 4.89
CA ASN A 521 -12.24 9.59 4.29
C ASN A 521 -13.39 9.07 5.17
N ALA A 522 -13.66 9.78 6.27
CA ALA A 522 -14.62 9.36 7.27
C ALA A 522 -16.05 9.18 6.72
N GLU A 523 -16.40 9.89 5.64
CA GLU A 523 -17.71 9.77 5.02
C GLU A 523 -17.86 8.43 4.30
N ASP A 524 -16.93 8.08 3.41
CA ASP A 524 -17.02 6.85 2.63
C ASP A 524 -16.72 5.61 3.49
N ARG A 525 -15.80 5.72 4.46
CA ARG A 525 -15.62 4.68 5.48
C ARG A 525 -16.92 4.41 6.25
N ARG A 526 -17.67 5.44 6.64
CA ARG A 526 -18.97 5.30 7.32
C ARG A 526 -20.02 4.68 6.39
N LYS A 527 -20.05 5.04 5.11
CA LYS A 527 -20.93 4.39 4.10
C LYS A 527 -20.66 2.90 4.01
N ALA A 528 -19.39 2.50 4.14
CA ALA A 528 -18.95 1.11 4.14
C ALA A 528 -19.14 0.39 5.51
N GLY A 529 -19.64 1.07 6.53
CA GLY A 529 -19.86 0.50 7.87
C GLY A 529 -18.73 0.77 8.87
N LEU A 530 -17.64 1.40 8.47
CA LEU A 530 -16.50 1.72 9.33
C LEU A 530 -16.64 3.13 9.89
N ASP A 531 -17.30 3.28 11.04
CA ASP A 531 -17.26 4.53 11.79
C ASP A 531 -15.89 4.71 12.51
N LYS A 532 -15.69 5.87 13.16
CA LYS A 532 -14.42 6.20 13.81
C LYS A 532 -13.97 5.19 14.86
N GLN A 533 -14.90 4.54 15.58
CA GLN A 533 -14.55 3.54 16.59
C GLN A 533 -13.77 2.34 16.02
N TRP A 534 -13.83 2.06 14.72
CA TRP A 534 -13.06 0.99 14.13
C TRP A 534 -11.56 1.32 14.04
N TYR A 535 -11.18 2.58 13.79
CA TYR A 535 -9.81 2.93 13.43
C TYR A 535 -9.15 4.02 14.27
N ASP A 536 -9.89 4.88 15.00
CA ASP A 536 -9.28 5.99 15.75
C ASP A 536 -8.23 5.53 16.78
N ASP A 537 -8.49 4.47 17.54
CA ASP A 537 -7.56 3.91 18.52
C ASP A 537 -6.34 3.18 17.92
N LEU A 538 -6.33 2.98 16.61
CA LEU A 538 -5.22 2.36 15.88
C LEU A 538 -4.32 3.39 15.22
N VAL A 539 -4.69 4.68 15.31
CA VAL A 539 -3.91 5.78 14.73
C VAL A 539 -2.69 6.04 15.59
N GLY A 540 -1.52 5.93 14.98
CA GLY A 540 -0.26 6.22 15.68
C GLY A 540 0.16 5.17 16.72
N GLU A 541 -0.53 4.04 16.86
CA GLU A 541 -0.07 2.93 17.70
C GLU A 541 1.27 2.38 17.21
N LYS A 542 2.16 2.06 18.15
CA LYS A 542 3.48 1.48 17.88
C LYS A 542 3.34 0.11 17.24
N GLU A 543 4.30 -0.22 16.38
CA GLU A 543 4.51 -1.59 15.94
C GLU A 543 4.47 -2.53 17.15
N SER A 544 3.60 -3.53 17.10
CA SER A 544 3.72 -4.66 18.01
C SER A 544 5.13 -5.19 17.87
N THR A 545 5.92 -5.13 18.94
CA THR A 545 7.19 -5.83 19.03
C THR A 545 6.92 -7.33 19.05
N TYR A 546 6.43 -7.86 17.93
CA TYR A 546 6.51 -9.28 17.69
C TYR A 546 7.95 -9.55 17.30
N SER A 547 8.76 -9.83 18.33
CA SER A 547 10.04 -10.51 18.20
C SER A 547 9.83 -11.64 17.19
N MET A 548 10.44 -11.56 16.01
CA MET A 548 10.67 -12.70 15.16
C MET A 548 11.55 -13.66 15.95
N GLY A 549 10.90 -14.48 16.75
CA GLY A 549 11.47 -15.69 17.28
C GLY A 549 11.69 -16.62 16.10
N VAL A 550 12.82 -16.46 15.44
CA VAL A 550 13.40 -17.50 14.59
C VAL A 550 13.57 -18.71 15.51
N ARG A 551 12.59 -19.61 15.49
CA ARG A 551 12.80 -20.97 15.99
C ARG A 551 13.84 -21.59 15.08
N ARG A 552 15.10 -21.48 15.47
CA ARG A 552 16.13 -22.39 15.01
C ARG A 552 15.65 -23.78 15.46
N ASN A 553 15.21 -24.58 14.51
CA ASN A 553 15.10 -26.00 14.72
C ASN A 553 16.53 -26.52 15.01
N GLU A 554 16.82 -26.72 16.27
CA GLU A 554 17.95 -27.54 16.67
C GLU A 554 17.64 -28.97 16.20
N VAL A 555 18.36 -29.39 15.19
CA VAL A 555 18.45 -30.79 14.80
C VAL A 555 19.19 -31.48 15.95
N PRO A 556 18.61 -32.49 16.64
CA PRO A 556 19.36 -33.29 17.59
C PRO A 556 20.39 -34.07 16.81
N GLY A 557 21.66 -33.77 17.02
CA GLY A 557 22.76 -34.62 16.57
C GLY A 557 22.81 -35.88 17.44
N GLY A 558 22.84 -37.03 16.81
CA GLY A 558 23.12 -38.34 17.35
C GLY A 558 23.37 -39.27 16.18
#